data_0dcb9f0b03138ab315bdfe1b92fdae4d
#
_entry.id   0dcb9f0b03138ab315bdfe1b92fdae4d
#
_cell.length_a   1.000
_cell.length_b   1.000
_cell.length_c   1.000
_cell.angle_alpha   90.00
_cell.angle_beta   90.00
_cell.angle_gamma   90.00
#
_symmetry.space_group_name_H-M   'P 1'
#
loop_
_entity.id
_entity.type
_entity.pdbx_description
1 polymer ?
#
loop_
_entity_poly.entity_id
_entity_poly.type
_entity_poly.pdbx_seq_one_letter_code
_entity_poly.pdbx_strand_id
1 'polypeptide(L)'
;MEKFLARRPRLRHGTPEWVEDPEFFITVCCQSQGKNHLCKEGNAQQVFQAFQFYHLRKDCRVELLVLMPDHLHLIIKLPDSVQLACWMRSLKRWISRKTGVRFQENFFDHRLRSPASAKQKWDYVNMNPVRAGLISRPEDWPFRYTISDFEAKTRRPRDWPPYLAVHPQPVGRVVPNPPRSIPRVHHSTRRSRRDRPT
;
A
#
# COMPACT_ATOMS: atom_id res chain seq x y z
N MET A 1 11.37 -20.32 23.31
CA MET A 1 9.98 -20.45 22.83
C MET A 1 9.76 -19.35 21.80
N GLU A 2 10.12 -19.61 20.53
CA GLU A 2 9.94 -18.66 19.43
C GLU A 2 8.48 -18.63 19.04
N LYS A 3 7.84 -17.46 19.22
CA LYS A 3 6.51 -17.21 18.68
C LYS A 3 6.61 -17.07 17.15
N PHE A 4 6.25 -18.11 16.43
CA PHE A 4 5.96 -18.05 15.00
C PHE A 4 4.91 -16.97 14.77
N LEU A 5 5.33 -15.80 14.28
CA LEU A 5 4.44 -14.79 13.73
C LEU A 5 3.81 -15.38 12.46
N ALA A 6 2.59 -15.87 12.60
CA ALA A 6 1.81 -16.36 11.48
C ALA A 6 1.79 -15.28 10.36
N ARG A 7 2.27 -15.64 9.17
CA ARG A 7 2.17 -14.80 7.98
C ARG A 7 0.71 -14.44 7.78
N ARG A 8 0.39 -13.14 7.91
CA ARG A 8 -0.96 -12.66 7.60
C ARG A 8 -1.31 -13.07 6.17
N PRO A 9 -2.53 -13.61 5.93
CA PRO A 9 -2.97 -13.97 4.59
C PRO A 9 -2.86 -12.74 3.66
N ARG A 10 -2.40 -12.95 2.43
CA ARG A 10 -2.36 -11.90 1.41
C ARG A 10 -3.79 -11.39 1.22
N LEU A 11 -4.03 -10.13 1.58
CA LEU A 11 -5.27 -9.46 1.27
C LEU A 11 -5.43 -9.41 -0.26
N ARG A 12 -6.59 -9.84 -0.77
CA ARG A 12 -6.92 -9.70 -2.18
C ARG A 12 -7.22 -8.22 -2.44
N HIS A 13 -6.33 -7.54 -3.15
CA HIS A 13 -6.45 -6.13 -3.54
C HIS A 13 -7.42 -5.96 -4.74
N GLY A 14 -8.52 -6.67 -4.77
CA GLY A 14 -9.53 -6.57 -5.83
C GLY A 14 -10.56 -5.49 -5.49
N THR A 15 -10.64 -4.46 -6.33
CA THR A 15 -11.74 -3.52 -6.32
C THR A 15 -12.88 -4.10 -7.16
N PRO A 16 -14.15 -4.06 -6.72
CA PRO A 16 -15.27 -4.39 -7.57
C PRO A 16 -15.35 -3.44 -8.77
N GLU A 17 -15.70 -3.97 -9.94
CA GLU A 17 -15.73 -3.23 -11.22
C GLU A 17 -16.64 -1.98 -11.24
N TRP A 18 -17.60 -1.90 -10.31
CA TRP A 18 -18.52 -0.75 -10.21
C TRP A 18 -18.03 0.40 -9.33
N VAL A 19 -16.81 0.32 -8.77
CA VAL A 19 -16.25 1.38 -7.93
C VAL A 19 -15.30 2.22 -8.76
N GLU A 20 -15.75 3.38 -9.17
CA GLU A 20 -14.90 4.37 -9.85
C GLU A 20 -13.91 5.00 -8.86
N ASP A 21 -12.65 5.12 -9.26
CA ASP A 21 -11.55 5.76 -8.51
C ASP A 21 -11.49 5.37 -7.02
N PRO A 22 -11.26 4.10 -6.69
CA PRO A 22 -11.23 3.65 -5.31
C PRO A 22 -10.14 4.37 -4.49
N GLU A 23 -10.54 4.81 -3.30
CA GLU A 23 -9.66 5.48 -2.36
C GLU A 23 -9.05 4.49 -1.37
N PHE A 24 -7.73 4.60 -1.16
CA PHE A 24 -6.98 3.70 -0.29
C PHE A 24 -6.19 4.48 0.77
N PHE A 25 -6.23 3.97 2.00
CA PHE A 25 -5.23 4.26 3.01
C PHE A 25 -4.13 3.20 2.93
N ILE A 26 -2.88 3.63 2.84
CA ILE A 26 -1.72 2.75 2.68
C ILE A 26 -0.66 3.08 3.71
N THR A 27 0.00 2.05 4.25
CA THR A 27 1.20 2.19 5.09
C THR A 27 2.33 1.37 4.50
N VAL A 28 3.48 2.00 4.28
CA VAL A 28 4.69 1.36 3.77
C VAL A 28 5.82 1.52 4.78
N CYS A 29 6.34 0.41 5.30
CA CYS A 29 7.41 0.41 6.29
C CYS A 29 8.78 0.19 5.65
N CYS A 30 9.81 0.83 6.19
CA CYS A 30 11.18 0.51 5.91
C CYS A 30 11.57 -0.85 6.52
N GLN A 31 12.60 -1.52 5.99
CA GLN A 31 13.08 -2.79 6.54
C GLN A 31 13.61 -2.62 7.96
N SER A 32 14.40 -1.56 8.19
CA SER A 32 14.93 -1.24 9.51
C SER A 32 14.01 -0.24 10.20
N GLN A 33 13.27 -0.72 11.20
CA GLN A 33 12.40 0.14 12.02
C GLN A 33 13.20 0.92 13.07
N GLY A 34 12.62 2.01 13.58
CA GLY A 34 13.21 2.85 14.62
C GLY A 34 14.38 3.72 14.17
N LYS A 35 14.70 3.76 12.87
CA LYS A 35 15.74 4.61 12.29
C LYS A 35 15.13 5.65 11.35
N ASN A 36 15.66 6.86 11.38
CA ASN A 36 15.25 7.88 10.43
C ASN A 36 15.84 7.60 9.03
N HIS A 37 15.02 7.07 8.13
CA HIS A 37 15.35 6.83 6.74
C HIS A 37 14.68 7.86 5.81
N LEU A 38 13.41 8.17 6.06
CA LEU A 38 12.57 8.96 5.16
C LEU A 38 12.58 10.46 5.45
N CYS A 39 12.67 10.84 6.73
CA CYS A 39 12.65 12.24 7.15
C CYS A 39 14.05 12.87 7.14
N LYS A 40 14.85 12.53 6.14
CA LYS A 40 16.08 13.24 5.75
C LYS A 40 15.73 14.07 4.51
N GLU A 41 16.15 15.34 4.48
CA GLU A 41 15.73 16.28 3.44
C GLU A 41 15.87 15.73 2.01
N GLY A 42 17.03 15.21 1.63
CA GLY A 42 17.25 14.63 0.31
C GLY A 42 16.35 13.42 0.02
N ASN A 43 16.13 12.55 1.01
CA ASN A 43 15.26 11.37 0.85
C ASN A 43 13.79 11.78 0.77
N ALA A 44 13.34 12.68 1.64
CA ALA A 44 11.97 13.18 1.64
C ALA A 44 11.63 13.85 0.31
N GLN A 45 12.54 14.65 -0.24
CA GLN A 45 12.37 15.28 -1.55
C GLN A 45 12.24 14.24 -2.66
N GLN A 46 13.06 13.19 -2.68
CA GLN A 46 12.95 12.12 -3.69
C GLN A 46 11.64 11.35 -3.57
N VAL A 47 11.18 11.07 -2.34
CA VAL A 47 9.87 10.43 -2.11
C VAL A 47 8.74 11.33 -2.63
N PHE A 48 8.74 12.62 -2.26
CA PHE A 48 7.73 13.57 -2.74
C PHE A 48 7.70 13.64 -4.27
N GLN A 49 8.86 13.78 -4.92
CA GLN A 49 8.96 13.83 -6.38
C GLN A 49 8.42 12.57 -7.06
N ALA A 50 8.63 11.40 -6.47
CA ALA A 50 8.08 10.15 -6.98
C ALA A 50 6.54 10.17 -6.98
N PHE A 51 5.93 10.58 -5.88
CA PHE A 51 4.47 10.69 -5.80
C PHE A 51 3.92 11.80 -6.69
N GLN A 52 4.60 12.95 -6.75
CA GLN A 52 4.21 14.06 -7.61
C GLN A 52 4.20 13.66 -9.09
N PHE A 53 5.18 12.88 -9.53
CA PHE A 53 5.21 12.38 -10.89
C PHE A 53 3.97 11.58 -11.25
N TYR A 54 3.59 10.61 -10.43
CA TYR A 54 2.40 9.79 -10.67
C TYR A 54 1.12 10.62 -10.58
N HIS A 55 1.07 11.59 -9.65
CA HIS A 55 -0.06 12.49 -9.48
C HIS A 55 -0.29 13.37 -10.74
N LEU A 56 0.77 14.01 -11.25
CA LEU A 56 0.69 14.88 -12.42
C LEU A 56 0.38 14.12 -13.71
N ARG A 57 0.74 12.84 -13.78
CA ARG A 57 0.38 11.95 -14.89
C ARG A 57 -1.04 11.41 -14.81
N LYS A 58 -1.73 11.64 -13.70
CA LYS A 58 -3.04 11.05 -13.40
C LYS A 58 -3.02 9.53 -13.26
N ASP A 59 -1.86 8.94 -12.99
CA ASP A 59 -1.74 7.51 -12.65
C ASP A 59 -2.26 7.23 -11.23
N CYS A 60 -2.32 8.26 -10.40
CA CYS A 60 -2.99 8.29 -9.09
C CYS A 60 -3.34 9.72 -8.72
N ARG A 61 -4.25 9.89 -7.75
CA ARG A 61 -4.49 11.17 -7.10
C ARG A 61 -4.08 11.06 -5.63
N VAL A 62 -2.99 11.74 -5.27
CA VAL A 62 -2.51 11.78 -3.89
C VAL A 62 -3.32 12.83 -3.12
N GLU A 63 -4.02 12.40 -2.09
CA GLU A 63 -4.79 13.29 -1.19
C GLU A 63 -3.94 13.74 0.00
N LEU A 64 -3.19 12.80 0.60
CA LEU A 64 -2.32 13.07 1.75
C LEU A 64 -1.15 12.09 1.75
N LEU A 65 0.07 12.61 1.92
CA LEU A 65 1.29 11.85 2.18
C LEU A 65 1.94 12.38 3.45
N VAL A 66 2.20 11.49 4.41
CA VAL A 66 2.94 11.80 5.64
C VAL A 66 4.13 10.85 5.74
N LEU A 67 5.33 11.39 5.68
CA LEU A 67 6.54 10.63 5.94
C LEU A 67 6.81 10.62 7.43
N MET A 68 6.99 9.44 7.99
CA MET A 68 7.51 9.20 9.32
C MET A 68 8.98 8.74 9.20
N PRO A 69 9.77 8.74 10.26
CA PRO A 69 11.19 8.36 10.17
C PRO A 69 11.46 7.03 9.46
N ASP A 70 10.66 6.00 9.70
CA ASP A 70 10.87 4.62 9.23
C ASP A 70 9.68 4.03 8.46
N HIS A 71 8.65 4.82 8.19
CA HIS A 71 7.49 4.41 7.38
C HIS A 71 6.81 5.65 6.77
N LEU A 72 5.89 5.40 5.84
CA LEU A 72 5.03 6.45 5.32
C LEU A 72 3.57 6.03 5.37
N HIS A 73 2.72 7.01 5.51
CA HIS A 73 1.27 6.89 5.36
C HIS A 73 0.81 7.65 4.12
N LEU A 74 -0.14 7.08 3.42
CA LEU A 74 -0.63 7.61 2.17
C LEU A 74 -2.15 7.44 2.08
N ILE A 75 -2.84 8.48 1.61
CA ILE A 75 -4.23 8.42 1.15
C ILE A 75 -4.23 8.78 -0.32
N ILE A 76 -4.69 7.85 -1.17
CA ILE A 76 -4.70 8.02 -2.63
C ILE A 76 -5.99 7.48 -3.24
N LYS A 77 -6.35 8.06 -4.41
CA LYS A 77 -7.28 7.45 -5.36
C LYS A 77 -6.50 6.88 -6.52
N LEU A 78 -6.90 5.70 -6.96
CA LEU A 78 -6.28 5.00 -8.09
C LEU A 78 -7.32 4.74 -9.16
N PRO A 79 -7.05 5.05 -10.44
CA PRO A 79 -7.88 4.61 -11.55
C PRO A 79 -7.98 3.08 -11.58
N ASP A 80 -9.11 2.54 -12.04
CA ASP A 80 -9.35 1.09 -12.11
C ASP A 80 -8.33 0.34 -12.98
N SER A 81 -7.75 1.05 -13.96
CA SER A 81 -6.68 0.52 -14.81
C SER A 81 -5.36 0.25 -14.06
N VAL A 82 -5.20 0.75 -12.85
CA VAL A 82 -3.95 0.66 -12.07
C VAL A 82 -4.05 -0.41 -11.00
N GLN A 83 -3.26 -1.47 -11.14
CA GLN A 83 -3.11 -2.48 -10.11
C GLN A 83 -2.24 -1.97 -8.95
N LEU A 84 -2.84 -1.76 -7.77
CA LEU A 84 -2.17 -1.22 -6.59
C LEU A 84 -0.85 -1.92 -6.24
N ALA A 85 -0.83 -3.26 -6.26
CA ALA A 85 0.37 -4.03 -5.91
C ALA A 85 1.53 -3.82 -6.90
N CYS A 86 1.24 -3.74 -8.20
CA CYS A 86 2.23 -3.49 -9.25
C CYS A 86 2.76 -2.06 -9.17
N TRP A 87 1.86 -1.10 -8.99
CA TRP A 87 2.20 0.31 -8.84
C TRP A 87 3.09 0.54 -7.61
N MET A 88 2.71 -0.01 -6.45
CA MET A 88 3.47 0.11 -5.21
C MET A 88 4.86 -0.53 -5.30
N ARG A 89 4.98 -1.67 -5.99
CA ARG A 89 6.28 -2.31 -6.24
C ARG A 89 7.20 -1.42 -7.07
N SER A 90 6.68 -0.80 -8.12
CA SER A 90 7.43 0.11 -8.99
C SER A 90 7.86 1.35 -8.24
N LEU A 91 6.96 1.96 -7.46
CA LEU A 91 7.24 3.12 -6.63
C LEU A 91 8.34 2.83 -5.59
N LYS A 92 8.22 1.74 -4.81
CA LYS A 92 9.22 1.36 -3.82
C LYS A 92 10.59 1.12 -4.46
N ARG A 93 10.62 0.43 -5.62
CA ARG A 93 11.87 0.18 -6.34
C ARG A 93 12.54 1.48 -6.78
N TRP A 94 11.76 2.43 -7.29
CA TRP A 94 12.29 3.72 -7.72
C TRP A 94 12.86 4.51 -6.54
N ILE A 95 12.10 4.66 -5.46
CA ILE A 95 12.54 5.36 -4.25
C ILE A 95 13.82 4.71 -3.71
N SER A 96 13.85 3.37 -3.61
CA SER A 96 15.02 2.64 -3.11
C SER A 96 16.28 2.93 -3.94
N ARG A 97 16.15 3.01 -5.26
CA ARG A 97 17.30 3.34 -6.14
C ARG A 97 17.81 4.75 -5.95
N LYS A 98 16.92 5.71 -5.70
CA LYS A 98 17.29 7.13 -5.56
C LYS A 98 17.81 7.49 -4.16
N THR A 99 17.34 6.80 -3.13
CA THR A 99 17.59 7.16 -1.73
C THR A 99 18.43 6.13 -0.97
N GLY A 100 18.61 4.92 -1.50
CA GLY A 100 19.17 3.78 -0.77
C GLY A 100 18.24 3.20 0.31
N VAL A 101 17.04 3.78 0.53
CA VAL A 101 16.07 3.29 1.51
C VAL A 101 15.54 1.94 1.08
N ARG A 102 15.54 0.96 1.98
CA ARG A 102 14.96 -0.37 1.76
C ARG A 102 13.63 -0.48 2.45
N PHE A 103 12.59 -0.84 1.70
CA PHE A 103 11.25 -1.08 2.19
C PHE A 103 11.01 -2.56 2.46
N GLN A 104 10.08 -2.86 3.37
CA GLN A 104 9.55 -4.22 3.53
C GLN A 104 8.89 -4.67 2.22
N GLU A 105 8.89 -5.98 1.97
CA GLU A 105 8.31 -6.56 0.75
C GLU A 105 6.82 -6.22 0.63
N ASN A 106 6.08 -6.38 1.71
CA ASN A 106 4.66 -6.11 1.77
C ASN A 106 4.39 -4.66 2.21
N PHE A 107 3.14 -4.25 2.09
CA PHE A 107 2.59 -3.01 2.61
C PHE A 107 1.20 -3.29 3.16
N PHE A 108 0.72 -2.42 4.03
CA PHE A 108 -0.67 -2.46 4.49
C PHE A 108 -1.49 -1.53 3.61
N ASP A 109 -2.68 -1.96 3.20
CA ASP A 109 -3.67 -1.13 2.55
C ASP A 109 -5.06 -1.40 3.11
N HIS A 110 -5.90 -0.39 3.04
CA HIS A 110 -7.30 -0.44 3.41
C HIS A 110 -8.10 0.45 2.48
N ARG A 111 -9.08 -0.13 1.77
CA ARG A 111 -9.98 0.63 0.91
C ARG A 111 -10.96 1.44 1.75
N LEU A 112 -11.04 2.74 1.51
CA LEU A 112 -11.97 3.65 2.15
C LEU A 112 -13.30 3.61 1.39
N ARG A 113 -14.36 3.18 2.06
CA ARG A 113 -15.64 2.88 1.40
C ARG A 113 -16.70 3.96 1.60
N SER A 114 -16.42 4.95 2.44
CA SER A 114 -17.34 6.06 2.72
C SER A 114 -16.57 7.34 3.03
N PRO A 115 -17.18 8.52 2.80
CA PRO A 115 -16.58 9.80 3.18
C PRO A 115 -16.23 9.89 4.67
N ALA A 116 -17.05 9.28 5.55
CA ALA A 116 -16.79 9.23 6.98
C ALA A 116 -15.52 8.42 7.30
N SER A 117 -15.32 7.26 6.66
CA SER A 117 -14.11 6.46 6.85
C SER A 117 -12.88 7.15 6.26
N ALA A 118 -13.03 7.86 5.14
CA ALA A 118 -11.96 8.65 4.54
C ALA A 118 -11.52 9.78 5.48
N LYS A 119 -12.48 10.56 6.01
CA LYS A 119 -12.19 11.62 6.99
C LYS A 119 -11.49 11.07 8.24
N GLN A 120 -12.00 9.98 8.82
CA GLN A 120 -11.40 9.36 10.01
C GLN A 120 -9.95 8.93 9.74
N LYS A 121 -9.66 8.35 8.57
CA LYS A 121 -8.30 7.95 8.20
C LYS A 121 -7.41 9.13 7.89
N TRP A 122 -7.95 10.17 7.28
CA TRP A 122 -7.24 11.41 7.03
C TRP A 122 -6.79 12.05 8.36
N ASP A 123 -7.71 12.20 9.33
CA ASP A 123 -7.40 12.72 10.66
C ASP A 123 -6.36 11.84 11.38
N TYR A 124 -6.52 10.50 11.29
CA TYR A 124 -5.55 9.56 11.85
C TYR A 124 -4.15 9.73 11.26
N VAL A 125 -4.02 9.80 9.93
CA VAL A 125 -2.74 9.96 9.24
C VAL A 125 -2.10 11.30 9.57
N ASN A 126 -2.89 12.35 9.55
CA ASN A 126 -2.45 13.70 9.84
C ASN A 126 -1.87 13.84 11.25
N MET A 127 -2.45 13.15 12.24
CA MET A 127 -2.04 13.17 13.64
C MET A 127 -0.87 12.25 13.99
N ASN A 128 -0.35 11.44 13.05
CA ASN A 128 0.73 10.49 13.36
C ASN A 128 2.00 11.15 13.92
N PRO A 129 2.53 12.27 13.36
CA PRO A 129 3.70 12.92 13.93
C PRO A 129 3.49 13.44 15.36
N VAL A 130 2.29 13.92 15.66
CA VAL A 130 1.92 14.39 17.01
C VAL A 130 1.85 13.21 17.98
N ARG A 131 1.20 12.11 17.59
CA ARG A 131 1.12 10.88 18.41
C ARG A 131 2.47 10.25 18.66
N ALA A 132 3.39 10.39 17.71
CA ALA A 132 4.77 9.95 17.88
C ALA A 132 5.65 10.90 18.70
N GLY A 133 5.09 12.01 19.20
CA GLY A 133 5.82 13.01 20.00
C GLY A 133 6.88 13.79 19.21
N LEU A 134 6.79 13.79 17.86
CA LEU A 134 7.77 14.46 17.01
C LEU A 134 7.48 15.96 16.87
N ILE A 135 6.23 16.37 17.03
CA ILE A 135 5.78 17.75 16.90
C ILE A 135 4.48 17.96 17.69
N SER A 136 4.15 19.21 17.99
CA SER A 136 2.94 19.53 18.77
C SER A 136 1.69 19.69 17.91
N ARG A 137 1.83 20.14 16.67
CA ARG A 137 0.72 20.39 15.73
C ARG A 137 1.03 19.74 14.40
N PRO A 138 0.08 19.03 13.77
CA PRO A 138 0.33 18.30 12.51
C PRO A 138 0.72 19.22 11.35
N GLU A 139 0.29 20.48 11.35
CA GLU A 139 0.60 21.46 10.31
C GLU A 139 2.07 21.84 10.30
N ASP A 140 2.76 21.74 11.44
CA ASP A 140 4.17 22.08 11.58
C ASP A 140 5.10 20.93 11.15
N TRP A 141 4.52 19.75 10.73
CA TRP A 141 5.34 18.62 10.28
C TRP A 141 5.87 18.85 8.86
N PRO A 142 7.20 19.02 8.67
CA PRO A 142 7.76 19.42 7.37
C PRO A 142 7.67 18.33 6.29
N PHE A 143 7.37 17.10 6.67
CA PHE A 143 7.27 15.95 5.77
C PHE A 143 5.81 15.50 5.58
N ARG A 144 4.89 16.43 5.65
CA ARG A 144 3.46 16.28 5.37
C ARG A 144 3.13 17.03 4.09
N TYR A 145 2.51 16.32 3.16
CA TYR A 145 2.17 16.83 1.84
C TYR A 145 0.70 16.55 1.55
N THR A 146 -0.02 17.56 1.14
CA THR A 146 -1.46 17.51 0.78
C THR A 146 -1.62 17.58 -0.74
N ILE A 147 -2.84 17.42 -1.23
CA ILE A 147 -3.15 17.50 -2.66
C ILE A 147 -2.64 18.80 -3.29
N SER A 148 -2.78 19.94 -2.60
CA SER A 148 -2.30 21.24 -3.09
C SER A 148 -0.80 21.29 -3.35
N ASP A 149 0.01 20.57 -2.56
CA ASP A 149 1.45 20.48 -2.76
C ASP A 149 1.80 19.69 -4.04
N PHE A 150 0.98 18.69 -4.38
CA PHE A 150 1.17 17.88 -5.60
C PHE A 150 0.66 18.59 -6.86
N GLU A 151 -0.37 19.42 -6.74
CA GLU A 151 -0.93 20.22 -7.85
C GLU A 151 -0.07 21.44 -8.19
N ALA A 152 0.76 21.91 -7.25
CA ALA A 152 1.71 22.98 -7.51
C ALA A 152 2.63 22.62 -8.68
N LYS A 153 2.59 23.43 -9.77
CA LYS A 153 3.35 23.21 -11.01
C LYS A 153 4.84 23.44 -10.77
N THR A 154 5.52 22.52 -10.08
CA THR A 154 6.97 22.50 -10.07
C THR A 154 7.49 21.85 -11.35
N ARG A 155 8.52 22.49 -11.95
CA ARG A 155 9.17 22.06 -13.19
C ARG A 155 9.54 20.57 -13.09
N ARG A 156 9.13 19.73 -14.08
CA ARG A 156 9.54 18.32 -14.18
C ARG A 156 11.06 18.23 -14.10
N PRO A 157 11.63 17.40 -13.22
CA PRO A 157 13.06 17.10 -13.27
C PRO A 157 13.37 16.48 -14.64
N ARG A 158 14.43 16.98 -15.32
CA ARG A 158 14.84 16.51 -16.66
C ARG A 158 15.28 15.05 -16.69
N ASP A 159 15.62 14.48 -15.53
CA ASP A 159 16.24 13.14 -15.38
C ASP A 159 15.24 12.03 -15.03
N TRP A 160 13.97 12.21 -15.36
CA TRP A 160 12.96 11.21 -15.04
C TRP A 160 13.08 9.99 -15.96
N PRO A 161 13.27 8.77 -15.42
CA PRO A 161 13.50 7.60 -16.26
C PRO A 161 12.23 7.24 -17.06
N PRO A 162 12.34 7.09 -18.40
CA PRO A 162 11.19 6.82 -19.27
C PRO A 162 10.49 5.49 -19.02
N TYR A 163 11.14 4.55 -18.31
CA TYR A 163 10.60 3.21 -18.05
C TYR A 163 9.64 3.12 -16.84
N LEU A 164 9.43 4.24 -16.11
CA LEU A 164 8.37 4.32 -15.10
C LEU A 164 7.00 4.66 -15.70
N ALA A 165 6.91 4.76 -17.02
CA ALA A 165 5.64 4.63 -17.68
C ALA A 165 5.05 3.28 -17.28
N VAL A 166 4.07 3.27 -16.38
CA VAL A 166 3.17 2.14 -16.23
C VAL A 166 2.41 2.11 -17.55
N HIS A 167 2.96 1.38 -18.54
CA HIS A 167 2.14 0.97 -19.65
C HIS A 167 1.06 0.11 -19.00
N PRO A 168 -0.24 0.40 -19.20
CA PRO A 168 -1.24 -0.60 -18.95
C PRO A 168 -0.82 -1.78 -19.84
N GLN A 169 -0.20 -2.79 -19.23
CA GLN A 169 -0.07 -4.08 -19.89
C GLN A 169 -1.52 -4.44 -20.21
N PRO A 170 -1.84 -4.75 -21.49
CA PRO A 170 -3.16 -5.28 -21.79
C PRO A 170 -3.36 -6.40 -20.78
N VAL A 171 -4.47 -6.35 -20.07
CA VAL A 171 -4.82 -7.32 -19.04
C VAL A 171 -4.89 -8.65 -19.77
N GLY A 172 -3.75 -9.37 -19.84
CA GLY A 172 -3.73 -10.74 -20.30
C GLY A 172 -4.75 -11.44 -19.41
N ARG A 173 -5.77 -11.99 -20.04
CA ARG A 173 -6.85 -12.74 -19.44
C ARG A 173 -6.26 -13.57 -18.31
N VAL A 174 -6.49 -13.15 -17.06
CA VAL A 174 -6.12 -13.93 -15.88
C VAL A 174 -7.02 -15.15 -15.96
N VAL A 175 -6.47 -16.25 -16.46
CA VAL A 175 -7.13 -17.56 -16.39
C VAL A 175 -7.28 -17.82 -14.89
N PRO A 176 -8.50 -17.94 -14.36
CA PRO A 176 -8.67 -18.25 -12.94
C PRO A 176 -7.99 -19.60 -12.69
N ASN A 177 -7.07 -19.64 -11.74
CA ASN A 177 -6.55 -20.92 -11.27
C ASN A 177 -7.74 -21.79 -10.88
N PRO A 178 -7.88 -23.01 -11.41
CA PRO A 178 -8.95 -23.90 -11.00
C PRO A 178 -8.91 -24.09 -9.49
N PRO A 179 -10.07 -24.16 -8.82
CA PRO A 179 -10.11 -24.37 -7.38
C PRO A 179 -9.34 -25.66 -7.07
N ARG A 180 -8.37 -25.57 -6.18
CA ARG A 180 -7.66 -26.74 -5.67
C ARG A 180 -8.70 -27.69 -5.09
N SER A 181 -8.82 -28.87 -5.66
CA SER A 181 -9.67 -29.95 -5.19
C SER A 181 -9.40 -30.19 -3.71
N ILE A 182 -10.43 -29.99 -2.89
CA ILE A 182 -10.40 -30.33 -1.47
C ILE A 182 -10.26 -31.86 -1.41
N PRO A 183 -9.27 -32.43 -0.68
CA PRO A 183 -9.20 -33.88 -0.49
C PRO A 183 -10.50 -34.36 0.14
N ARG A 184 -11.16 -35.33 -0.48
CA ARG A 184 -12.31 -36.00 0.10
C ARG A 184 -11.85 -36.71 1.39
N VAL A 185 -12.35 -36.29 2.51
CA VAL A 185 -12.21 -37.01 3.78
C VAL A 185 -13.05 -38.28 3.66
N HIS A 186 -12.39 -39.42 3.51
CA HIS A 186 -13.04 -40.72 3.60
C HIS A 186 -13.48 -40.97 5.04
N HIS A 187 -14.75 -40.79 5.32
CA HIS A 187 -15.36 -41.30 6.56
C HIS A 187 -15.42 -42.82 6.44
N SER A 188 -14.47 -43.47 7.08
CA SER A 188 -14.52 -44.90 7.32
C SER A 188 -15.57 -45.20 8.38
N THR A 189 -16.77 -45.61 7.98
CA THR A 189 -17.78 -46.14 8.85
C THR A 189 -17.38 -47.55 9.26
N ARG A 190 -16.74 -47.69 10.43
CA ARG A 190 -16.61 -49.00 11.09
C ARG A 190 -18.00 -49.45 11.54
N ARG A 191 -18.60 -50.41 10.77
CA ARG A 191 -19.75 -51.21 11.25
C ARG A 191 -19.25 -52.13 12.34
N SER A 192 -19.68 -51.91 13.58
CA SER A 192 -19.59 -52.87 14.68
C SER A 192 -20.54 -54.04 14.41
N ARG A 193 -20.00 -55.25 14.26
CA ARG A 193 -20.77 -56.49 14.32
C ARG A 193 -21.30 -56.63 15.72
N ARG A 194 -22.60 -56.62 15.92
CA ARG A 194 -23.25 -57.09 17.15
C ARG A 194 -23.44 -58.57 16.98
N ASP A 195 -22.90 -59.33 17.97
CA ASP A 195 -23.08 -60.74 18.18
C ASP A 195 -24.57 -61.05 18.48
N ARG A 196 -25.09 -62.09 17.87
CA ARG A 196 -26.37 -62.68 18.24
C ARG A 196 -26.08 -63.83 19.23
N PRO A 197 -26.80 -63.93 20.33
CA PRO A 197 -26.80 -65.15 21.15
C PRO A 197 -27.77 -66.17 20.56
N THR A 198 -27.40 -67.41 20.70
CA THR A 198 -28.15 -68.66 20.48
C THR A 198 -29.37 -68.76 21.38
#